data_1eba687281f5866a370260c7c293eb21
#
_entry.id   1eba687281f5866a370260c7c293eb21
#
_cell.length_a   1.000
_cell.length_b   1.000
_cell.length_c   1.000
_cell.angle_alpha   90.00
_cell.angle_beta   90.00
_cell.angle_gamma   90.00
#
_symmetry.space_group_name_H-M   'P 1'
#
loop_
_entity.id
_entity.type
_entity.pdbx_description
1 polymer ?
#
loop_
_entity_poly.entity_id
_entity_poly.type
_entity_poly.pdbx_seq_one_letter_code
_entity_poly.pdbx_strand_id
1 'polypeptide(L)'
;MKKYQTKLKALSVLATAGLSLATFASASAWGPERTTFTMEKPATYPTFNSITNNPTIGDERDFVRVGEINAEVTDLKNELEVVPGRQYLVYVYFHNNASSTFNDSAHNHSGVAIRTRMASAFSTVLTPSEKGKISATITADNSNPGSVWDEAYMTTKTEKVFMHYVAGSAKIYSDWKASGSTMPSSLFTEEGALVGLNSLNGIIPGCEEYHGVVTYVLQAEELGGSIDKTVSKDGLKFGESVNLAPGEEATYRLAIRNTGDIALTNATIKDVLPAGLTLVPGSVQLTANESTNPESLSDNIFETGYNLGTIGTGNTVYITYKVKAGTDFDCKGTELTNKATLTYDSDKSSGETKEDTTTITVKKTDCEEPDEPLDDCESNPGLPECQEKNCKTNPEMEGCQELPNTGPVEIIMAIVIIIGIGGGGYYLYRTQKTLKTVEGNVSGKEKEVSGTKAKED
;
A
#
# COMPACT_ATOMS: atom_id res chain seq x y z
N MET A 1 -16.43 -30.82 -43.56
CA MET A 1 -16.49 -29.53 -42.86
C MET A 1 -15.62 -29.61 -41.60
N LYS A 2 -14.38 -29.10 -41.67
CA LYS A 2 -13.36 -29.21 -40.61
C LYS A 2 -13.48 -28.01 -39.68
N LYS A 3 -13.61 -28.31 -38.37
CA LYS A 3 -13.57 -27.35 -37.28
C LYS A 3 -12.15 -26.75 -37.15
N TYR A 4 -12.02 -25.42 -37.22
CA TYR A 4 -10.83 -24.72 -36.80
C TYR A 4 -11.00 -24.30 -35.32
N GLN A 5 -10.23 -24.94 -34.45
CA GLN A 5 -10.02 -24.45 -33.09
C GLN A 5 -8.73 -23.62 -33.11
N THR A 6 -8.88 -22.34 -32.88
CA THR A 6 -7.74 -21.44 -32.65
C THR A 6 -7.40 -21.45 -31.18
N LYS A 7 -6.27 -22.05 -30.84
CA LYS A 7 -5.69 -21.99 -29.47
C LYS A 7 -4.94 -20.68 -29.33
N LEU A 8 -5.42 -19.79 -28.49
CA LEU A 8 -4.60 -18.70 -27.94
C LEU A 8 -3.53 -19.31 -27.02
N LYS A 9 -2.28 -19.20 -27.43
CA LYS A 9 -1.13 -19.45 -26.56
C LYS A 9 -0.77 -18.12 -25.88
N ALA A 10 -0.96 -18.06 -24.58
CA ALA A 10 -0.33 -17.04 -23.76
C ALA A 10 1.19 -17.27 -23.80
N LEU A 11 1.94 -16.29 -24.28
CA LEU A 11 3.38 -16.29 -24.28
C LEU A 11 3.86 -15.60 -22.99
N SER A 12 4.20 -16.40 -21.99
CA SER A 12 4.96 -15.95 -20.83
C SER A 12 6.43 -15.87 -21.21
N VAL A 13 6.97 -14.66 -21.34
CA VAL A 13 8.40 -14.43 -21.50
C VAL A 13 9.05 -14.44 -20.13
N LEU A 14 9.69 -15.54 -19.76
CA LEU A 14 10.66 -15.58 -18.68
C LEU A 14 11.96 -14.96 -19.19
N ALA A 15 12.30 -13.76 -18.72
CA ALA A 15 13.63 -13.21 -18.84
C ALA A 15 14.54 -13.81 -17.75
N THR A 16 15.36 -14.78 -18.09
CA THR A 16 16.46 -15.26 -17.25
C THR A 16 17.59 -14.22 -17.25
N ALA A 17 17.70 -13.44 -16.18
CA ALA A 17 18.85 -12.56 -15.96
C ALA A 17 20.05 -13.39 -15.52
N GLY A 18 21.08 -13.44 -16.36
CA GLY A 18 22.40 -13.95 -16.00
C GLY A 18 23.08 -13.04 -14.98
N LEU A 19 23.46 -13.61 -13.82
CA LEU A 19 24.26 -12.93 -12.80
C LEU A 19 25.70 -12.78 -13.34
N SER A 20 26.07 -11.57 -13.77
CA SER A 20 27.46 -11.16 -13.89
C SER A 20 27.78 -10.18 -12.77
N LEU A 21 28.74 -10.54 -11.90
CA LEU A 21 29.34 -9.61 -10.95
C LEU A 21 29.98 -8.46 -11.74
N ALA A 22 29.36 -7.30 -11.71
CA ALA A 22 29.94 -6.05 -12.19
C ALA A 22 30.23 -5.16 -10.97
N THR A 23 31.46 -4.69 -10.92
CA THR A 23 32.00 -3.64 -10.05
C THR A 23 31.05 -2.45 -9.95
N PHE A 24 30.86 -1.92 -8.72
CA PHE A 24 30.05 -0.73 -8.44
C PHE A 24 30.64 0.51 -9.13
N ALA A 25 30.35 0.69 -10.41
CA ALA A 25 30.28 2.01 -11.00
C ALA A 25 28.86 2.53 -10.69
N SER A 26 28.74 3.77 -10.23
CA SER A 26 27.45 4.45 -10.13
C SER A 26 26.77 4.31 -11.48
N ALA A 27 25.78 3.43 -11.59
CA ALA A 27 25.05 3.24 -12.84
C ALA A 27 24.31 4.57 -13.09
N SER A 28 24.72 5.28 -14.14
CA SER A 28 23.94 6.41 -14.64
C SER A 28 22.55 5.88 -15.00
N ALA A 29 21.50 6.58 -14.58
CA ALA A 29 20.12 6.20 -14.91
C ALA A 29 19.82 6.33 -16.42
N TRP A 30 20.80 6.73 -17.22
CA TRP A 30 20.70 6.97 -18.66
C TRP A 30 21.86 6.29 -19.42
N GLY A 31 21.65 6.07 -20.73
CA GLY A 31 22.66 5.47 -21.60
C GLY A 31 22.32 5.55 -23.10
N PRO A 32 23.15 5.01 -23.95
CA PRO A 32 24.53 4.57 -23.68
C PRO A 32 25.46 5.77 -23.39
N GLU A 33 26.66 5.49 -22.89
CA GLU A 33 27.73 6.50 -22.86
C GLU A 33 27.95 7.05 -24.28
N ARG A 34 28.02 8.39 -24.41
CA ARG A 34 28.09 9.04 -25.73
C ARG A 34 28.81 10.38 -25.68
N THR A 35 29.24 10.84 -26.83
CA THR A 35 29.81 12.19 -26.97
C THR A 35 28.78 13.24 -26.54
N THR A 36 29.21 14.18 -25.71
CA THR A 36 28.37 15.29 -25.25
C THR A 36 28.73 16.58 -25.99
N PHE A 37 27.77 17.46 -26.06
CA PHE A 37 27.83 18.74 -26.74
C PHE A 37 27.34 19.87 -25.80
N THR A 38 27.48 21.11 -26.27
CA THR A 38 26.90 22.29 -25.61
C THR A 38 26.02 23.05 -26.59
N MET A 39 25.18 23.96 -26.10
CA MET A 39 24.35 24.82 -26.95
C MET A 39 25.16 25.62 -27.95
N GLU A 40 26.39 26.06 -27.56
CA GLU A 40 27.29 26.84 -28.38
C GLU A 40 28.09 25.99 -29.40
N LYS A 41 28.22 24.69 -29.13
CA LYS A 41 28.95 23.73 -29.95
C LYS A 41 28.13 22.46 -30.18
N PRO A 42 27.05 22.54 -30.96
CA PRO A 42 26.19 21.41 -31.29
C PRO A 42 26.91 20.38 -32.17
N ALA A 43 26.32 19.20 -32.30
CA ALA A 43 26.82 18.14 -33.15
C ALA A 43 26.76 18.51 -34.66
N THR A 44 27.53 17.80 -35.50
CA THR A 44 27.45 17.94 -36.95
C THR A 44 26.64 16.81 -37.62
N TYR A 45 26.03 15.95 -36.82
CA TYR A 45 25.23 14.78 -37.20
C TYR A 45 24.07 14.59 -36.22
N PRO A 46 23.00 13.90 -36.58
CA PRO A 46 21.88 13.62 -35.68
C PRO A 46 22.35 12.81 -34.47
N THR A 47 22.07 13.37 -33.30
CA THR A 47 22.26 12.72 -32.00
C THR A 47 21.21 13.25 -31.04
N PHE A 48 20.70 12.41 -30.14
CA PHE A 48 19.62 12.79 -29.25
C PHE A 48 20.11 13.04 -27.84
N ASN A 49 19.57 14.11 -27.21
CA ASN A 49 19.71 14.42 -25.79
C ASN A 49 21.15 14.30 -25.28
N SER A 50 22.08 14.94 -25.97
CA SER A 50 23.52 14.87 -25.70
C SER A 50 24.13 16.23 -25.32
N ILE A 51 23.30 17.29 -25.24
CA ILE A 51 23.70 18.62 -24.73
C ILE A 51 23.67 18.60 -23.20
N THR A 52 24.70 19.13 -22.56
CA THR A 52 24.86 19.10 -21.09
C THR A 52 24.64 20.44 -20.40
N ASN A 53 24.41 21.51 -21.16
CA ASN A 53 24.20 22.87 -20.65
C ASN A 53 22.92 23.54 -21.20
N ASN A 54 21.88 22.75 -21.45
CA ASN A 54 20.60 23.30 -21.88
C ASN A 54 20.02 24.21 -20.76
N PRO A 55 19.70 25.49 -21.05
CA PRO A 55 19.28 26.44 -20.03
C PRO A 55 17.93 26.08 -19.37
N THR A 56 17.10 25.29 -20.04
CA THR A 56 15.75 24.94 -19.56
C THR A 56 15.75 23.65 -18.74
N ILE A 57 16.44 22.61 -19.19
CA ILE A 57 16.39 21.28 -18.58
C ILE A 57 17.72 20.81 -18.00
N GLY A 58 18.82 21.54 -18.23
CA GLY A 58 20.16 21.20 -17.77
C GLY A 58 20.83 20.17 -18.66
N ASP A 59 21.22 19.02 -18.10
CA ASP A 59 21.79 17.90 -18.84
C ASP A 59 20.68 17.11 -19.52
N GLU A 60 20.63 17.18 -20.86
CA GLU A 60 19.59 16.52 -21.65
C GLU A 60 19.62 15.00 -21.57
N ARG A 61 20.70 14.40 -21.05
CA ARG A 61 20.78 12.95 -20.87
C ARG A 61 19.80 12.46 -19.82
N ASP A 62 19.40 13.34 -18.90
CA ASP A 62 18.36 13.16 -17.88
C ASP A 62 17.02 13.68 -18.43
N PHE A 63 16.35 12.87 -19.26
CA PHE A 63 15.21 13.31 -20.07
C PHE A 63 13.86 12.63 -19.70
N VAL A 64 13.89 11.66 -18.80
CA VAL A 64 12.67 11.02 -18.27
C VAL A 64 12.41 11.52 -16.86
N ARG A 65 11.29 12.17 -16.64
CA ARG A 65 10.90 12.70 -15.34
C ARG A 65 9.46 12.39 -15.01
N VAL A 66 9.13 12.38 -13.74
CA VAL A 66 7.80 12.10 -13.22
C VAL A 66 7.41 13.14 -12.18
N GLY A 67 6.13 13.52 -12.16
CA GLY A 67 5.55 14.43 -11.17
C GLY A 67 4.08 14.15 -10.92
N GLU A 68 3.47 14.83 -9.96
CA GLU A 68 2.02 14.81 -9.85
C GLU A 68 1.40 15.47 -11.10
N ILE A 69 0.17 15.06 -11.44
CA ILE A 69 -0.55 15.73 -12.53
C ILE A 69 -0.67 17.24 -12.23
N ASN A 70 -0.44 18.09 -13.22
CA ASN A 70 -0.34 19.55 -13.11
C ASN A 70 0.93 20.07 -12.41
N ALA A 71 1.96 19.23 -12.18
CA ALA A 71 3.25 19.71 -11.74
C ALA A 71 3.89 20.61 -12.82
N GLU A 72 4.53 21.70 -12.40
CA GLU A 72 5.37 22.51 -13.30
C GLU A 72 6.61 21.68 -13.72
N VAL A 73 7.19 21.98 -14.88
CA VAL A 73 8.35 21.23 -15.40
C VAL A 73 9.52 21.23 -14.41
N THR A 74 9.69 22.30 -13.64
CA THR A 74 10.72 22.45 -12.61
C THR A 74 10.51 21.55 -11.39
N ASP A 75 9.29 21.06 -11.17
CA ASP A 75 8.91 20.22 -10.04
C ASP A 75 8.99 18.73 -10.38
N LEU A 76 9.20 18.39 -11.65
CA LEU A 76 9.38 17.02 -12.11
C LEU A 76 10.72 16.44 -11.60
N LYS A 77 10.71 15.17 -11.24
CA LYS A 77 11.80 14.46 -10.54
C LYS A 77 12.17 13.17 -11.25
N ASN A 78 13.37 12.70 -10.96
CA ASN A 78 13.83 11.37 -11.39
C ASN A 78 13.35 10.26 -10.43
N GLU A 79 12.85 10.63 -9.25
CA GLU A 79 12.25 9.71 -8.30
C GLU A 79 11.10 10.40 -7.56
N LEU A 80 9.95 9.73 -7.50
CA LEU A 80 8.75 10.25 -6.86
C LEU A 80 8.05 9.18 -6.02
N GLU A 81 7.60 9.55 -4.81
CA GLU A 81 6.73 8.72 -3.98
C GLU A 81 5.30 8.76 -4.51
N VAL A 82 4.73 7.59 -4.80
CA VAL A 82 3.40 7.40 -5.35
C VAL A 82 2.42 7.05 -4.24
N VAL A 83 1.26 7.69 -4.27
CA VAL A 83 0.14 7.48 -3.35
C VAL A 83 -1.07 6.97 -4.15
N PRO A 84 -1.74 5.90 -3.71
CA PRO A 84 -2.95 5.39 -4.36
C PRO A 84 -4.03 6.48 -4.54
N GLY A 85 -4.88 6.32 -5.53
CA GLY A 85 -5.95 7.24 -5.89
C GLY A 85 -5.48 8.48 -6.67
N ARG A 86 -4.15 8.70 -6.84
CA ARG A 86 -3.60 9.87 -7.53
C ARG A 86 -3.13 9.55 -8.94
N GLN A 87 -3.02 10.63 -9.73
CA GLN A 87 -2.48 10.59 -11.09
C GLN A 87 -1.11 11.26 -11.15
N TYR A 88 -0.26 10.72 -12.01
CA TYR A 88 1.12 11.14 -12.19
C TYR A 88 1.42 11.41 -13.65
N LEU A 89 2.07 12.54 -13.91
CA LEU A 89 2.53 12.92 -15.23
C LEU A 89 3.93 12.33 -15.46
N VAL A 90 4.08 11.58 -16.54
CA VAL A 90 5.41 11.22 -17.06
C VAL A 90 5.75 12.17 -18.18
N TYR A 91 6.99 12.65 -18.16
CA TYR A 91 7.55 13.64 -19.08
C TYR A 91 8.79 13.05 -19.74
N VAL A 92 8.83 13.06 -21.05
CA VAL A 92 9.95 12.53 -21.85
C VAL A 92 10.35 13.61 -22.87
N TYR A 93 11.47 14.25 -22.61
CA TYR A 93 12.03 15.26 -23.52
C TYR A 93 12.79 14.60 -24.67
N PHE A 94 12.75 15.21 -25.85
CA PHE A 94 13.58 14.82 -26.98
C PHE A 94 14.08 16.01 -27.76
N HIS A 95 15.36 15.97 -28.16
CA HIS A 95 16.01 17.01 -28.92
C HIS A 95 17.11 16.38 -29.82
N ASN A 96 17.04 16.66 -31.11
CA ASN A 96 18.13 16.34 -32.04
C ASN A 96 19.20 17.45 -31.96
N ASN A 97 20.33 17.15 -31.36
CA ASN A 97 21.39 18.10 -31.04
C ASN A 97 22.31 18.46 -32.22
N ALA A 98 21.96 18.09 -33.45
CA ALA A 98 22.70 18.55 -34.64
C ALA A 98 22.55 20.08 -34.83
N SER A 99 23.56 20.74 -35.39
CA SER A 99 23.44 22.13 -35.77
C SER A 99 22.45 22.33 -36.92
N SER A 100 21.66 23.40 -36.87
CA SER A 100 20.73 23.78 -37.94
C SER A 100 21.42 23.98 -39.30
N THR A 101 22.70 24.32 -39.31
CA THR A 101 23.52 24.42 -40.53
C THR A 101 23.41 23.18 -41.42
N PHE A 102 23.23 21.99 -40.83
CA PHE A 102 23.16 20.73 -41.54
C PHE A 102 21.73 20.30 -41.92
N ASN A 103 20.72 21.17 -41.73
CA ASN A 103 19.34 20.86 -42.07
C ASN A 103 18.98 21.14 -43.53
N ASP A 104 19.76 21.94 -44.24
CA ASP A 104 19.49 22.37 -45.62
C ASP A 104 19.94 21.40 -46.70
N SER A 105 19.54 21.69 -47.93
CA SER A 105 19.90 20.89 -49.09
C SER A 105 21.40 21.02 -49.48
N ALA A 106 22.08 22.14 -49.13
CA ALA A 106 23.50 22.35 -49.37
C ALA A 106 24.35 21.35 -48.58
N HIS A 107 23.84 20.91 -47.43
CA HIS A 107 24.46 19.89 -46.58
C HIS A 107 23.78 18.53 -46.70
N ASN A 108 22.95 18.33 -47.75
CA ASN A 108 22.23 17.06 -48.00
C ASN A 108 21.38 16.63 -46.81
N HIS A 109 20.84 17.58 -46.05
CA HIS A 109 20.03 17.36 -44.84
C HIS A 109 20.68 16.45 -43.79
N SER A 110 21.99 16.45 -43.72
CA SER A 110 22.78 15.52 -42.87
C SER A 110 22.55 15.75 -41.36
N GLY A 111 21.99 16.89 -40.96
CA GLY A 111 21.61 17.16 -39.58
C GLY A 111 20.19 16.70 -39.21
N VAL A 112 19.38 16.28 -40.19
CA VAL A 112 18.00 15.89 -39.96
C VAL A 112 17.91 14.40 -39.57
N ALA A 113 17.36 14.10 -38.40
CA ALA A 113 17.08 12.73 -37.99
C ALA A 113 15.83 12.19 -38.70
N ILE A 114 15.90 10.93 -39.13
CA ILE A 114 14.85 10.25 -39.87
C ILE A 114 14.39 8.99 -39.18
N ARG A 115 13.10 8.67 -39.33
CA ARG A 115 12.40 7.55 -38.67
C ARG A 115 12.60 7.57 -37.15
N THR A 116 12.65 8.74 -36.56
CA THR A 116 12.78 8.92 -35.12
C THR A 116 11.57 8.33 -34.39
N ARG A 117 11.83 7.43 -33.46
CA ARG A 117 10.81 6.77 -32.63
C ARG A 117 11.10 6.97 -31.17
N MET A 118 10.05 6.94 -30.38
CA MET A 118 10.11 6.89 -28.94
C MET A 118 9.34 5.66 -28.46
N ALA A 119 9.98 4.86 -27.61
CA ALA A 119 9.34 3.80 -26.84
C ALA A 119 9.39 4.17 -25.36
N SER A 120 8.33 3.86 -24.62
CA SER A 120 8.28 4.05 -23.18
C SER A 120 7.70 2.83 -22.49
N ALA A 121 8.19 2.55 -21.28
CA ALA A 121 7.69 1.47 -20.43
C ALA A 121 7.66 1.94 -18.97
N PHE A 122 6.80 1.30 -18.18
CA PHE A 122 6.70 1.57 -16.75
C PHE A 122 6.36 0.31 -15.97
N SER A 123 6.77 0.25 -14.70
CA SER A 123 6.39 -0.82 -13.79
C SER A 123 4.90 -0.71 -13.46
N THR A 124 4.16 -1.80 -13.64
CA THR A 124 2.71 -1.86 -13.40
C THR A 124 2.36 -2.19 -11.96
N VAL A 125 3.31 -2.64 -11.15
CA VAL A 125 3.16 -2.93 -9.72
C VAL A 125 4.30 -2.29 -8.96
N LEU A 126 3.99 -1.62 -7.86
CA LEU A 126 4.93 -1.03 -6.91
C LEU A 126 4.75 -1.68 -5.55
N THR A 127 5.88 -1.90 -4.86
CA THR A 127 5.92 -2.37 -3.47
C THR A 127 6.93 -1.52 -2.67
N PRO A 128 6.85 -1.48 -1.33
CA PRO A 128 7.82 -0.72 -0.52
C PRO A 128 9.27 -1.21 -0.64
N SER A 129 9.47 -2.46 -1.06
CA SER A 129 10.79 -3.09 -1.16
C SER A 129 11.52 -2.82 -2.47
N GLU A 130 10.80 -2.40 -3.52
CA GLU A 130 11.34 -2.23 -4.87
C GLU A 130 10.89 -0.90 -5.48
N LYS A 131 11.82 -0.24 -6.16
CA LYS A 131 11.50 0.95 -6.97
C LYS A 131 10.90 0.50 -8.30
N GLY A 132 9.72 1.02 -8.61
CA GLY A 132 9.15 0.89 -9.94
C GLY A 132 9.89 1.79 -10.92
N LYS A 133 10.15 1.27 -12.11
CA LYS A 133 10.89 1.96 -13.15
C LYS A 133 9.94 2.54 -14.21
N ILE A 134 10.23 3.76 -14.64
CA ILE A 134 9.76 4.35 -15.88
C ILE A 134 10.96 4.48 -16.79
N SER A 135 10.87 4.07 -18.04
CA SER A 135 11.95 4.21 -19.00
C SER A 135 11.44 4.75 -20.32
N ALA A 136 12.28 5.50 -21.03
CA ALA A 136 12.04 5.86 -22.40
C ALA A 136 13.30 5.67 -23.24
N THR A 137 13.10 5.26 -24.49
CA THR A 137 14.15 5.07 -25.48
C THR A 137 13.81 5.89 -26.72
N ILE A 138 14.76 6.64 -27.23
CA ILE A 138 14.67 7.38 -28.50
C ILE A 138 15.61 6.71 -29.48
N THR A 139 15.10 6.39 -30.67
CA THR A 139 15.89 5.80 -31.78
C THR A 139 15.71 6.62 -33.05
N ALA A 140 16.73 6.64 -33.90
CA ALA A 140 16.62 7.16 -35.26
C ALA A 140 17.60 6.41 -36.17
N ASP A 141 17.24 6.24 -37.43
CA ASP A 141 18.01 5.43 -38.37
C ASP A 141 19.41 5.96 -38.67
N ASN A 142 19.58 7.28 -38.60
CA ASN A 142 20.79 7.97 -38.94
C ASN A 142 21.41 8.74 -37.76
N SER A 143 21.01 8.49 -36.52
CA SER A 143 21.60 9.09 -35.33
C SER A 143 22.82 8.30 -34.84
N ASN A 144 23.70 8.98 -34.11
CA ASN A 144 24.84 8.35 -33.44
C ASN A 144 24.95 8.85 -31.99
N PRO A 145 24.72 7.98 -30.99
CA PRO A 145 24.30 6.58 -31.13
C PRO A 145 22.93 6.42 -31.78
N GLY A 146 22.65 5.25 -32.37
CA GLY A 146 21.35 4.95 -32.98
C GLY A 146 20.19 4.85 -32.00
N SER A 147 20.50 4.81 -30.70
CA SER A 147 19.54 4.71 -29.61
C SER A 147 20.09 5.38 -28.36
N VAL A 148 19.23 6.14 -27.66
CA VAL A 148 19.51 6.67 -26.32
C VAL A 148 18.33 6.33 -25.41
N TRP A 149 18.61 6.12 -24.12
CA TRP A 149 17.57 5.81 -23.12
C TRP A 149 17.85 6.51 -21.80
N ASP A 150 16.79 6.68 -21.01
CA ASP A 150 16.82 7.25 -19.66
C ASP A 150 15.72 6.65 -18.81
N GLU A 151 15.86 6.77 -17.49
CA GLU A 151 14.98 6.16 -16.50
C GLU A 151 14.63 7.13 -15.38
N ALA A 152 13.37 7.05 -14.93
CA ALA A 152 12.90 7.63 -13.67
C ALA A 152 12.29 6.54 -12.80
N TYR A 153 12.10 6.83 -11.53
CA TYR A 153 11.67 5.83 -10.57
C TYR A 153 10.45 6.29 -9.78
N MET A 154 9.62 5.32 -9.43
CA MET A 154 8.47 5.47 -8.54
C MET A 154 8.68 4.62 -7.30
N THR A 155 8.39 5.17 -6.13
CA THR A 155 8.41 4.47 -4.84
C THR A 155 7.04 4.53 -4.18
N THR A 156 6.75 3.64 -3.26
CA THR A 156 5.52 3.68 -2.46
C THR A 156 5.78 3.19 -1.04
N LYS A 157 4.96 3.64 -0.09
CA LYS A 157 4.88 3.09 1.28
C LYS A 157 3.72 2.13 1.46
N THR A 158 2.80 2.11 0.51
CA THR A 158 1.66 1.19 0.50
C THR A 158 2.12 -0.21 0.11
N GLU A 159 1.57 -1.24 0.72
CA GLU A 159 1.98 -2.64 0.54
C GLU A 159 2.03 -3.05 -0.94
N LYS A 160 1.03 -2.62 -1.73
CA LYS A 160 0.96 -2.90 -3.16
C LYS A 160 0.16 -1.81 -3.88
N VAL A 161 0.77 -1.18 -4.87
CA VAL A 161 0.13 -0.18 -5.73
C VAL A 161 0.18 -0.62 -7.18
N PHE A 162 -0.94 -0.57 -7.87
CA PHE A 162 -1.04 -0.86 -9.29
C PHE A 162 -0.99 0.44 -10.08
N MET A 163 -0.11 0.46 -11.09
CA MET A 163 0.02 1.59 -12.01
C MET A 163 -0.55 1.22 -13.36
N HIS A 164 -1.40 2.05 -13.91
CA HIS A 164 -1.88 1.87 -15.28
C HIS A 164 -1.89 3.18 -16.07
N TYR A 165 -1.75 3.03 -17.36
CA TYR A 165 -1.81 4.14 -18.30
C TYR A 165 -3.25 4.64 -18.45
N VAL A 166 -3.44 5.95 -18.29
CA VAL A 166 -4.72 6.60 -18.57
C VAL A 166 -4.89 6.74 -20.09
N ALA A 167 -5.80 5.95 -20.65
CA ALA A 167 -6.00 5.86 -22.09
C ALA A 167 -6.22 7.24 -22.74
N GLY A 168 -5.50 7.50 -23.86
CA GLY A 168 -5.60 8.74 -24.61
C GLY A 168 -4.85 9.94 -23.98
N SER A 169 -4.19 9.77 -22.83
CA SER A 169 -3.43 10.83 -22.18
C SER A 169 -2.05 11.09 -22.82
N ALA A 170 -1.52 10.13 -23.58
CA ALA A 170 -0.23 10.30 -24.23
C ALA A 170 -0.30 11.34 -25.35
N LYS A 171 0.48 12.42 -25.23
CA LYS A 171 0.52 13.52 -26.20
C LYS A 171 1.94 13.98 -26.45
N ILE A 172 2.17 14.50 -27.65
CA ILE A 172 3.38 15.21 -27.99
C ILE A 172 3.15 16.73 -27.88
N TYR A 173 4.14 17.46 -27.37
CA TYR A 173 4.14 18.92 -27.29
C TYR A 173 5.43 19.48 -27.88
N SER A 174 5.31 20.56 -28.62
CA SER A 174 6.40 21.32 -29.23
C SER A 174 5.84 22.65 -29.74
N ASP A 175 6.67 23.54 -30.22
CA ASP A 175 6.23 24.79 -30.85
C ASP A 175 5.70 24.61 -32.28
N TRP A 176 5.48 23.36 -32.72
CA TRP A 176 5.13 23.00 -34.09
C TRP A 176 3.74 22.37 -34.19
N LYS A 177 3.28 22.11 -35.45
CA LYS A 177 1.90 21.69 -35.76
C LYS A 177 1.44 20.38 -35.09
N ALA A 178 2.37 19.48 -34.79
CA ALA A 178 2.02 18.22 -34.11
C ALA A 178 1.72 18.41 -32.63
N SER A 179 1.95 19.60 -32.06
CA SER A 179 1.71 19.88 -30.64
C SER A 179 0.27 19.59 -30.25
N GLY A 180 0.07 18.84 -29.15
CA GLY A 180 -1.22 18.39 -28.66
C GLY A 180 -1.76 17.12 -29.34
N SER A 181 -1.06 16.58 -30.36
CA SER A 181 -1.46 15.32 -31.00
C SER A 181 -1.33 14.13 -30.05
N THR A 182 -2.32 13.25 -30.11
CA THR A 182 -2.28 11.99 -29.33
C THR A 182 -1.27 11.04 -29.91
N MET A 183 -0.41 10.49 -29.06
CA MET A 183 0.54 9.44 -29.42
C MET A 183 -0.17 8.10 -29.59
N PRO A 184 0.21 7.31 -30.60
CA PRO A 184 -0.36 5.98 -30.78
C PRO A 184 0.10 5.02 -29.68
N SER A 185 -0.67 3.95 -29.45
CA SER A 185 -0.37 2.94 -28.42
C SER A 185 0.96 2.20 -28.62
N SER A 186 1.52 2.23 -29.84
CA SER A 186 2.87 1.74 -30.11
C SER A 186 3.95 2.45 -29.29
N LEU A 187 3.66 3.62 -28.68
CA LEU A 187 4.56 4.25 -27.69
C LEU A 187 4.97 3.27 -26.58
N PHE A 188 4.08 2.35 -26.21
CA PHE A 188 4.30 1.37 -25.14
C PHE A 188 4.69 -0.02 -25.67
N THR A 189 5.25 -0.09 -26.87
CA THR A 189 5.81 -1.31 -27.45
C THR A 189 7.31 -1.13 -27.70
N GLU A 190 8.04 -2.23 -27.89
CA GLU A 190 9.47 -2.20 -28.21
C GLU A 190 9.78 -1.43 -29.50
N GLU A 191 8.88 -1.49 -30.48
CA GLU A 191 9.06 -0.75 -31.75
C GLU A 191 8.97 0.77 -31.54
N GLY A 192 8.16 1.22 -30.59
CA GLY A 192 7.91 2.62 -30.32
C GLY A 192 7.00 3.32 -31.34
N ALA A 193 6.63 4.54 -31.04
CA ALA A 193 5.85 5.43 -31.89
C ALA A 193 6.76 6.40 -32.61
N LEU A 194 6.45 6.71 -33.88
CA LEU A 194 7.09 7.82 -34.55
C LEU A 194 6.79 9.14 -33.80
N VAL A 195 7.82 9.93 -33.55
CA VAL A 195 7.72 11.32 -33.10
C VAL A 195 7.91 12.27 -34.29
N GLY A 196 7.54 13.53 -34.15
CA GLY A 196 7.72 14.50 -35.21
C GLY A 196 7.07 15.82 -34.86
N LEU A 197 7.52 16.90 -35.50
CA LEU A 197 7.13 18.26 -35.12
C LEU A 197 5.93 18.77 -35.89
N ASN A 198 5.86 18.50 -37.18
CA ASN A 198 4.71 18.90 -38.03
C ASN A 198 3.64 17.81 -38.15
N SER A 199 4.04 16.56 -38.00
CA SER A 199 3.22 15.36 -37.95
C SER A 199 4.07 14.23 -37.35
N LEU A 200 3.47 13.15 -36.91
CA LEU A 200 4.19 12.00 -36.33
C LEU A 200 4.86 11.16 -37.44
N ASN A 201 5.82 11.77 -38.16
CA ASN A 201 6.46 11.20 -39.35
C ASN A 201 7.92 10.76 -39.14
N GLY A 202 8.47 10.93 -37.94
CA GLY A 202 9.83 10.53 -37.62
C GLY A 202 10.90 11.50 -38.09
N ILE A 203 10.57 12.71 -38.57
CA ILE A 203 11.51 13.69 -39.07
C ILE A 203 11.75 14.75 -37.99
N ILE A 204 12.99 14.85 -37.48
CA ILE A 204 13.40 15.83 -36.46
C ILE A 204 14.64 16.57 -36.97
N PRO A 205 14.50 17.84 -37.40
CA PRO A 205 15.66 18.67 -37.73
C PRO A 205 16.57 18.91 -36.52
N GLY A 206 17.80 19.25 -36.76
CA GLY A 206 18.75 19.63 -35.71
C GLY A 206 18.54 21.09 -35.29
N CYS A 207 18.73 21.42 -34.04
CA CYS A 207 18.68 22.73 -33.38
C CYS A 207 17.64 22.78 -32.27
N GLU A 208 17.87 23.64 -31.29
CA GLU A 208 17.03 23.84 -30.10
C GLU A 208 15.55 24.12 -30.42
N GLU A 209 15.24 24.87 -31.43
CA GLU A 209 13.87 25.17 -31.83
C GLU A 209 13.05 23.93 -32.26
N TYR A 210 13.74 22.82 -32.50
CA TYR A 210 13.15 21.53 -32.94
C TYR A 210 13.08 20.49 -31.82
N HIS A 211 13.09 20.92 -30.57
CA HIS A 211 12.84 20.01 -29.45
C HIS A 211 11.34 19.73 -29.26
N GLY A 212 11.03 18.73 -28.48
CA GLY A 212 9.67 18.41 -28.07
C GLY A 212 9.63 17.54 -26.83
N VAL A 213 8.42 17.31 -26.37
CA VAL A 213 8.13 16.52 -25.19
C VAL A 213 7.00 15.57 -25.50
N VAL A 214 7.15 14.33 -25.08
CA VAL A 214 6.01 13.40 -24.98
C VAL A 214 5.64 13.26 -23.51
N THR A 215 4.36 13.47 -23.20
CA THR A 215 3.84 13.24 -21.86
C THR A 215 2.76 12.18 -21.88
N TYR A 216 2.57 11.50 -20.77
CA TYR A 216 1.41 10.63 -20.53
C TYR A 216 1.10 10.54 -19.04
N VAL A 217 -0.10 10.10 -18.71
CA VAL A 217 -0.59 10.02 -17.34
C VAL A 217 -0.66 8.57 -16.89
N LEU A 218 -0.15 8.32 -15.69
CA LEU A 218 -0.32 7.07 -14.96
C LEU A 218 -1.29 7.29 -13.80
N GLN A 219 -2.22 6.36 -13.60
CA GLN A 219 -3.09 6.30 -12.44
C GLN A 219 -2.54 5.27 -11.45
N ALA A 220 -2.43 5.66 -10.20
CA ALA A 220 -2.08 4.76 -9.10
C ALA A 220 -3.35 4.27 -8.40
N GLU A 221 -3.48 2.98 -8.19
CA GLU A 221 -4.63 2.34 -7.56
C GLU A 221 -4.18 1.32 -6.52
N GLU A 222 -4.93 1.22 -5.42
CA GLU A 222 -4.73 0.21 -4.39
C GLU A 222 -5.81 -0.86 -4.47
N LEU A 223 -5.39 -2.12 -4.35
CA LEU A 223 -6.30 -3.23 -4.12
C LEU A 223 -6.40 -3.46 -2.60
N GLY A 224 -7.51 -3.07 -2.02
CA GLY A 224 -7.71 -3.11 -0.58
C GLY A 224 -8.97 -3.89 -0.19
N GLY A 225 -8.79 -5.12 0.31
CA GLY A 225 -9.85 -5.84 1.01
C GLY A 225 -9.57 -5.86 2.51
N SER A 226 -10.58 -5.70 3.35
CA SER A 226 -10.47 -5.89 4.80
C SER A 226 -11.61 -6.74 5.31
N ILE A 227 -11.33 -7.46 6.39
CA ILE A 227 -12.30 -8.19 7.20
C ILE A 227 -12.11 -7.77 8.65
N ASP A 228 -13.20 -7.48 9.33
CA ASP A 228 -13.27 -7.18 10.76
C ASP A 228 -14.30 -8.12 11.38
N LYS A 229 -13.82 -9.02 12.25
CA LYS A 229 -14.63 -10.05 12.91
C LYS A 229 -14.82 -9.67 14.36
N THR A 230 -16.05 -9.54 14.77
CA THR A 230 -16.42 -9.16 16.13
C THR A 230 -17.51 -10.08 16.69
N VAL A 231 -17.62 -10.15 18.00
CA VAL A 231 -18.60 -10.99 18.71
C VAL A 231 -19.36 -10.18 19.76
N SER A 232 -20.61 -10.55 19.98
CA SER A 232 -21.51 -9.91 20.97
C SER A 232 -22.38 -10.94 21.67
N LYS A 233 -22.57 -10.78 22.99
CA LYS A 233 -23.52 -11.59 23.78
C LYS A 233 -24.95 -11.09 23.62
N ASP A 234 -25.15 -9.79 23.53
CA ASP A 234 -26.49 -9.13 23.48
C ASP A 234 -26.90 -8.76 22.02
N GLY A 235 -26.06 -8.95 21.04
CA GLY A 235 -26.27 -8.55 19.65
C GLY A 235 -26.18 -7.03 19.41
N LEU A 236 -25.82 -6.24 20.43
CA LEU A 236 -25.75 -4.78 20.36
C LEU A 236 -24.34 -4.25 20.49
N LYS A 237 -23.56 -4.77 21.44
CA LYS A 237 -22.18 -4.36 21.68
C LYS A 237 -21.24 -5.44 21.16
N PHE A 238 -20.57 -5.14 20.07
CA PHE A 238 -19.59 -6.01 19.44
C PHE A 238 -18.17 -5.66 19.87
N GLY A 239 -17.32 -6.67 20.06
CA GLY A 239 -15.91 -6.54 20.43
C GLY A 239 -15.11 -7.77 20.02
N GLU A 240 -13.81 -7.77 20.34
CA GLU A 240 -12.86 -8.83 19.99
C GLU A 240 -13.06 -10.10 20.82
N SER A 241 -13.72 -10.01 21.96
CA SER A 241 -13.98 -11.14 22.81
C SER A 241 -15.25 -11.00 23.64
N VAL A 242 -15.79 -12.14 24.10
CA VAL A 242 -16.94 -12.17 25.01
C VAL A 242 -16.86 -13.40 25.93
N ASN A 243 -17.41 -13.27 27.15
CA ASN A 243 -17.53 -14.37 28.10
C ASN A 243 -18.94 -14.96 28.06
N LEU A 244 -19.04 -16.28 27.95
CA LEU A 244 -20.29 -17.04 27.97
C LEU A 244 -20.29 -18.07 29.09
N ALA A 245 -21.47 -18.33 29.65
CA ALA A 245 -21.71 -19.56 30.38
C ALA A 245 -21.97 -20.72 29.40
N PRO A 246 -21.76 -21.99 29.81
CA PRO A 246 -22.15 -23.15 29.04
C PRO A 246 -23.59 -23.10 28.58
N GLY A 247 -23.88 -23.34 27.31
CA GLY A 247 -25.19 -23.30 26.71
C GLY A 247 -25.71 -21.91 26.33
N GLU A 248 -25.00 -20.83 26.63
CA GLU A 248 -25.37 -19.49 26.19
C GLU A 248 -25.07 -19.23 24.70
N GLU A 249 -25.74 -18.25 24.14
CA GLU A 249 -25.57 -17.85 22.75
C GLU A 249 -24.75 -16.56 22.63
N ALA A 250 -24.05 -16.41 21.50
CA ALA A 250 -23.44 -15.17 21.06
C ALA A 250 -23.70 -14.93 19.58
N THR A 251 -23.59 -13.68 19.16
CA THR A 251 -23.70 -13.27 17.76
C THR A 251 -22.34 -12.83 17.26
N TYR A 252 -21.84 -13.43 16.20
CA TYR A 252 -20.69 -12.96 15.43
C TYR A 252 -21.14 -11.98 14.36
N ARG A 253 -20.25 -11.03 14.04
CA ARG A 253 -20.40 -10.11 12.92
C ARG A 253 -19.08 -10.05 12.15
N LEU A 254 -19.15 -10.27 10.85
CA LEU A 254 -18.05 -10.05 9.90
C LEU A 254 -18.38 -8.78 9.11
N ALA A 255 -17.52 -7.79 9.15
CA ALA A 255 -17.58 -6.62 8.26
C ALA A 255 -16.50 -6.77 7.17
N ILE A 256 -16.94 -7.02 5.94
CA ILE A 256 -16.06 -7.21 4.78
C ILE A 256 -16.14 -5.93 3.94
N ARG A 257 -15.02 -5.22 3.81
CA ARG A 257 -14.99 -3.93 3.14
C ARG A 257 -13.95 -3.89 2.03
N ASN A 258 -14.32 -3.25 0.93
CA ASN A 258 -13.36 -2.80 -0.06
C ASN A 258 -12.82 -1.42 0.34
N THR A 259 -11.58 -1.39 0.81
CA THR A 259 -10.88 -0.18 1.25
C THR A 259 -9.99 0.44 0.16
N GLY A 260 -9.87 -0.25 -0.98
CA GLY A 260 -9.02 0.18 -2.11
C GLY A 260 -9.79 0.89 -3.22
N ASP A 261 -9.08 1.18 -4.30
CA ASP A 261 -9.55 1.89 -5.49
C ASP A 261 -10.07 0.93 -6.59
N ILE A 262 -9.81 -0.37 -6.43
CA ILE A 262 -10.14 -1.42 -7.39
C ILE A 262 -11.25 -2.31 -6.81
N ALA A 263 -12.25 -2.66 -7.62
CA ALA A 263 -13.30 -3.57 -7.19
C ALA A 263 -12.73 -4.96 -6.83
N LEU A 264 -13.16 -5.51 -5.69
CA LEU A 264 -12.90 -6.91 -5.34
C LEU A 264 -13.86 -7.79 -6.12
N THR A 265 -13.34 -8.78 -6.84
CA THR A 265 -14.14 -9.76 -7.58
C THR A 265 -13.96 -11.14 -6.98
N ASN A 266 -14.92 -12.04 -7.20
CA ASN A 266 -14.92 -13.39 -6.63
C ASN A 266 -14.67 -13.39 -5.10
N ALA A 267 -15.09 -12.32 -4.40
CA ALA A 267 -14.89 -12.18 -2.97
C ALA A 267 -15.59 -13.35 -2.25
N THR A 268 -14.80 -14.21 -1.62
CA THR A 268 -15.29 -15.43 -0.95
C THR A 268 -14.92 -15.35 0.52
N ILE A 269 -15.91 -15.53 1.38
CA ILE A 269 -15.72 -15.59 2.83
C ILE A 269 -15.87 -17.02 3.33
N LYS A 270 -14.91 -17.45 4.15
CA LYS A 270 -14.96 -18.72 4.87
C LYS A 270 -14.73 -18.48 6.35
N ASP A 271 -15.54 -19.12 7.17
CA ASP A 271 -15.44 -19.08 8.63
C ASP A 271 -15.24 -20.51 9.17
N VAL A 272 -14.46 -20.66 10.23
CA VAL A 272 -14.18 -21.98 10.82
C VAL A 272 -14.47 -21.94 12.30
N LEU A 273 -15.66 -22.44 12.67
CA LEU A 273 -16.07 -22.54 14.06
C LEU A 273 -15.15 -23.49 14.84
N PRO A 274 -14.63 -23.05 16.01
CA PRO A 274 -13.85 -23.92 16.87
C PRO A 274 -14.75 -25.01 17.51
N ALA A 275 -14.15 -26.14 17.86
CA ALA A 275 -14.81 -27.17 18.63
C ALA A 275 -15.34 -26.57 19.97
N GLY A 276 -16.56 -26.89 20.34
CA GLY A 276 -17.23 -26.32 21.52
C GLY A 276 -18.22 -25.20 21.20
N LEU A 277 -18.25 -24.69 19.99
CA LEU A 277 -19.32 -23.82 19.48
C LEU A 277 -20.15 -24.54 18.42
N THR A 278 -21.45 -24.32 18.43
CA THR A 278 -22.37 -24.87 17.44
C THR A 278 -23.14 -23.73 16.78
N LEU A 279 -23.23 -23.73 15.46
CA LEU A 279 -24.07 -22.76 14.74
C LEU A 279 -25.53 -22.92 15.12
N VAL A 280 -26.24 -21.82 15.35
CA VAL A 280 -27.70 -21.80 15.45
C VAL A 280 -28.25 -21.85 14.02
N PRO A 281 -28.95 -22.92 13.61
CA PRO A 281 -29.39 -23.11 12.23
C PRO A 281 -30.27 -21.95 11.73
N GLY A 282 -30.04 -21.51 10.50
CA GLY A 282 -30.81 -20.43 9.85
C GLY A 282 -30.55 -19.04 10.42
N SER A 283 -29.52 -18.87 11.27
CA SER A 283 -29.15 -17.57 11.84
C SER A 283 -28.22 -16.74 10.96
N VAL A 284 -27.68 -17.34 9.89
CA VAL A 284 -26.72 -16.62 9.01
C VAL A 284 -27.47 -15.63 8.14
N GLN A 285 -27.10 -14.37 8.26
CA GLN A 285 -27.68 -13.26 7.52
C GLN A 285 -26.63 -12.41 6.86
N LEU A 286 -26.92 -11.94 5.66
CA LEU A 286 -26.09 -11.01 4.88
C LEU A 286 -26.80 -9.67 4.76
N THR A 287 -26.05 -8.60 4.96
CA THR A 287 -26.53 -7.23 4.75
C THR A 287 -25.51 -6.50 3.89
N ALA A 288 -25.88 -6.12 2.68
CA ALA A 288 -25.01 -5.39 1.76
C ALA A 288 -25.15 -3.88 2.00
N ASN A 289 -24.03 -3.18 2.11
CA ASN A 289 -23.95 -1.75 2.36
C ASN A 289 -24.84 -1.33 3.56
N GLU A 290 -25.38 -0.16 3.56
CA GLU A 290 -26.25 0.36 4.60
C GLU A 290 -27.72 -0.15 4.49
N SER A 291 -27.95 -1.29 3.83
CA SER A 291 -29.27 -1.88 3.72
C SER A 291 -29.83 -2.22 5.11
N THR A 292 -31.10 -1.94 5.35
CA THR A 292 -31.83 -2.34 6.57
C THR A 292 -32.49 -3.70 6.44
N ASN A 293 -32.41 -4.33 5.28
CA ASN A 293 -33.06 -5.62 5.00
C ASN A 293 -32.00 -6.73 4.89
N PRO A 294 -31.77 -7.51 5.95
CA PRO A 294 -30.86 -8.65 5.88
C PRO A 294 -31.47 -9.77 5.03
N GLU A 295 -30.63 -10.45 4.27
CA GLU A 295 -30.98 -11.63 3.49
C GLU A 295 -30.47 -12.88 4.20
N SER A 296 -31.27 -13.96 4.24
CA SER A 296 -30.83 -15.23 4.80
C SER A 296 -29.77 -15.87 3.90
N LEU A 297 -28.65 -16.24 4.50
CA LEU A 297 -27.56 -16.91 3.82
C LEU A 297 -27.56 -18.41 4.14
N SER A 298 -27.02 -19.18 3.21
CA SER A 298 -26.73 -20.61 3.44
C SER A 298 -25.58 -20.77 4.43
N ASP A 299 -25.64 -21.86 5.22
CA ASP A 299 -24.60 -22.24 6.20
C ASP A 299 -23.27 -22.69 5.51
N ASN A 300 -23.18 -22.70 4.18
CA ASN A 300 -21.97 -23.06 3.41
C ASN A 300 -20.73 -22.22 3.75
N ILE A 301 -20.91 -21.05 4.36
CA ILE A 301 -19.80 -20.21 4.84
C ILE A 301 -18.84 -20.98 5.77
N PHE A 302 -19.35 -22.00 6.49
CA PHE A 302 -18.57 -22.81 7.44
C PHE A 302 -17.92 -24.05 6.81
N GLU A 303 -18.30 -24.40 5.59
CA GLU A 303 -17.81 -25.61 4.89
C GLU A 303 -16.90 -25.23 3.73
N THR A 304 -17.51 -24.78 2.62
CA THR A 304 -16.81 -24.48 1.36
C THR A 304 -16.49 -23.02 1.19
N GLY A 305 -17.07 -22.14 2.01
CA GLY A 305 -17.09 -20.71 1.86
C GLY A 305 -18.30 -20.21 1.04
N TYR A 306 -18.57 -18.92 1.11
CA TYR A 306 -19.64 -18.28 0.38
C TYR A 306 -19.07 -17.16 -0.51
N ASN A 307 -19.42 -17.21 -1.81
CA ASN A 307 -19.00 -16.19 -2.78
C ASN A 307 -19.94 -14.99 -2.71
N LEU A 308 -19.42 -13.84 -2.27
CA LEU A 308 -20.12 -12.55 -2.19
C LEU A 308 -20.21 -11.83 -3.54
N GLY A 309 -19.53 -12.36 -4.58
CA GLY A 309 -19.46 -11.73 -5.89
C GLY A 309 -18.49 -10.55 -5.91
N THR A 310 -18.96 -9.42 -6.41
CA THR A 310 -18.15 -8.19 -6.56
C THR A 310 -18.47 -7.19 -5.46
N ILE A 311 -17.44 -6.72 -4.75
CA ILE A 311 -17.54 -5.64 -3.77
C ILE A 311 -16.90 -4.38 -4.38
N GLY A 312 -17.72 -3.41 -4.76
CA GLY A 312 -17.27 -2.13 -5.32
C GLY A 312 -16.50 -1.30 -4.28
N THR A 313 -15.72 -0.35 -4.76
CA THR A 313 -14.91 0.56 -3.94
C THR A 313 -15.75 1.26 -2.86
N GLY A 314 -15.26 1.25 -1.64
CA GLY A 314 -15.90 1.85 -0.47
C GLY A 314 -17.10 1.08 0.10
N ASN A 315 -17.57 0.03 -0.59
CA ASN A 315 -18.69 -0.78 -0.15
C ASN A 315 -18.29 -1.73 1.00
N THR A 316 -19.27 -2.00 1.88
CA THR A 316 -19.14 -2.94 2.99
C THR A 316 -20.27 -3.96 2.94
N VAL A 317 -19.93 -5.22 3.17
CA VAL A 317 -20.87 -6.32 3.32
C VAL A 317 -20.75 -6.83 4.75
N TYR A 318 -21.87 -6.97 5.43
CA TYR A 318 -21.94 -7.54 6.77
C TYR A 318 -22.53 -8.94 6.72
N ILE A 319 -21.92 -9.87 7.44
CA ILE A 319 -22.48 -11.18 7.73
C ILE A 319 -22.61 -11.31 9.23
N THR A 320 -23.79 -11.69 9.69
CA THR A 320 -24.05 -12.00 11.10
C THR A 320 -24.57 -13.40 11.24
N TYR A 321 -24.21 -14.08 12.32
CA TYR A 321 -24.72 -15.39 12.66
C TYR A 321 -24.63 -15.66 14.15
N LYS A 322 -25.46 -16.56 14.66
CA LYS A 322 -25.49 -16.93 16.08
C LYS A 322 -24.82 -18.28 16.30
N VAL A 323 -24.11 -18.37 17.39
CA VAL A 323 -23.54 -19.61 17.90
C VAL A 323 -24.00 -19.89 19.31
N LYS A 324 -24.02 -21.16 19.69
CA LYS A 324 -24.31 -21.62 21.03
C LYS A 324 -23.09 -22.34 21.58
N ALA A 325 -22.68 -21.99 22.80
CA ALA A 325 -21.64 -22.70 23.52
C ALA A 325 -22.13 -24.09 23.96
N GLY A 326 -21.28 -25.08 23.87
CA GLY A 326 -21.54 -26.40 24.42
C GLY A 326 -21.77 -26.35 25.93
N THR A 327 -22.12 -27.49 26.52
CA THR A 327 -22.38 -27.61 27.98
C THR A 327 -21.24 -28.21 28.76
N ASP A 328 -20.27 -28.83 28.07
CA ASP A 328 -19.15 -29.54 28.70
C ASP A 328 -17.90 -28.68 28.79
N PHE A 329 -17.92 -27.76 29.73
CA PHE A 329 -16.79 -26.89 30.06
C PHE A 329 -16.52 -26.93 31.57
N ASP A 330 -15.25 -26.67 31.94
CA ASP A 330 -14.82 -26.65 33.34
C ASP A 330 -14.89 -25.23 33.93
N CYS A 331 -14.51 -25.11 35.19
CA CYS A 331 -14.48 -23.85 35.93
C CYS A 331 -13.25 -22.98 35.62
N LYS A 332 -12.24 -23.50 34.94
CA LYS A 332 -11.05 -22.71 34.58
C LYS A 332 -11.33 -21.77 33.44
N GLY A 333 -12.31 -22.11 32.62
CA GLY A 333 -12.62 -21.38 31.38
C GLY A 333 -11.78 -21.88 30.20
N THR A 334 -12.43 -21.96 29.05
CA THR A 334 -11.83 -22.38 27.79
C THR A 334 -11.97 -21.26 26.78
N GLU A 335 -10.86 -20.85 26.18
CA GLU A 335 -10.84 -19.87 25.09
C GLU A 335 -11.09 -20.58 23.75
N LEU A 336 -12.09 -20.12 23.03
CA LEU A 336 -12.50 -20.65 21.73
C LEU A 336 -12.29 -19.55 20.68
N THR A 337 -11.19 -19.64 19.94
CA THR A 337 -10.85 -18.70 18.88
C THR A 337 -11.53 -19.11 17.57
N ASN A 338 -12.32 -18.21 17.02
CA ASN A 338 -12.99 -18.37 15.75
C ASN A 338 -12.31 -17.50 14.69
N LYS A 339 -11.95 -18.10 13.54
CA LYS A 339 -11.21 -17.47 12.46
C LYS A 339 -12.06 -17.38 11.19
N ALA A 340 -12.10 -16.19 10.59
CA ALA A 340 -12.66 -15.97 9.27
C ALA A 340 -11.57 -15.59 8.26
N THR A 341 -11.73 -16.04 7.02
CA THR A 341 -10.81 -15.78 5.91
C THR A 341 -11.59 -15.22 4.74
N LEU A 342 -11.23 -14.02 4.28
CA LEU A 342 -11.69 -13.42 3.04
C LEU A 342 -10.65 -13.71 1.95
N THR A 343 -11.09 -14.29 0.83
CA THR A 343 -10.28 -14.44 -0.40
C THR A 343 -10.95 -13.67 -1.53
N TYR A 344 -10.17 -12.95 -2.33
CA TYR A 344 -10.71 -12.16 -3.43
C TYR A 344 -9.72 -12.02 -4.58
N ASP A 345 -10.26 -11.70 -5.74
CA ASP A 345 -9.54 -11.36 -6.95
C ASP A 345 -9.79 -9.89 -7.33
N SER A 346 -9.12 -9.44 -8.36
CA SER A 346 -9.39 -8.20 -9.10
C SER A 346 -9.01 -8.40 -10.57
N ASP A 347 -9.18 -7.38 -11.39
CA ASP A 347 -8.65 -7.35 -12.75
C ASP A 347 -7.11 -7.25 -12.80
N LYS A 348 -6.45 -7.00 -11.66
CA LYS A 348 -4.99 -6.83 -11.53
C LYS A 348 -4.30 -7.95 -10.76
N SER A 349 -5.01 -8.64 -9.88
CA SER A 349 -4.43 -9.67 -8.98
C SER A 349 -5.45 -10.75 -8.69
N SER A 350 -5.00 -11.94 -8.31
CA SER A 350 -5.85 -13.06 -7.92
C SER A 350 -5.34 -13.74 -6.66
N GLY A 351 -6.27 -14.29 -5.87
CA GLY A 351 -5.97 -15.08 -4.68
C GLY A 351 -5.46 -14.26 -3.49
N GLU A 352 -5.79 -12.98 -3.42
CA GLU A 352 -5.50 -12.15 -2.25
C GLU A 352 -6.32 -12.63 -1.06
N THR A 353 -5.71 -12.64 0.14
CA THR A 353 -6.37 -13.14 1.36
C THR A 353 -6.21 -12.16 2.52
N LYS A 354 -7.27 -12.05 3.33
CA LYS A 354 -7.26 -11.36 4.62
C LYS A 354 -7.94 -12.25 5.65
N GLU A 355 -7.45 -12.21 6.88
CA GLU A 355 -7.95 -13.06 7.97
C GLU A 355 -8.20 -12.19 9.20
N ASP A 356 -9.19 -12.61 10.00
CA ASP A 356 -9.42 -12.03 11.30
C ASP A 356 -10.00 -13.06 12.28
N THR A 357 -9.79 -12.83 13.57
CA THR A 357 -10.13 -13.78 14.64
C THR A 357 -10.78 -13.07 15.81
N THR A 358 -11.71 -13.75 16.47
CA THR A 358 -12.32 -13.33 17.74
C THR A 358 -12.35 -14.49 18.71
N THR A 359 -12.41 -14.21 20.01
CA THR A 359 -12.35 -15.21 21.06
C THR A 359 -13.63 -15.20 21.92
N ILE A 360 -14.22 -16.38 22.13
CA ILE A 360 -15.24 -16.60 23.16
C ILE A 360 -14.58 -17.38 24.28
N THR A 361 -14.64 -16.86 25.51
CA THR A 361 -14.25 -17.61 26.70
C THR A 361 -15.48 -18.22 27.33
N VAL A 362 -15.55 -19.55 27.41
CA VAL A 362 -16.66 -20.27 28.04
C VAL A 362 -16.22 -20.77 29.40
N LYS A 363 -16.94 -20.35 30.45
CA LYS A 363 -16.65 -20.72 31.84
C LYS A 363 -17.93 -20.98 32.59
N LYS A 364 -17.99 -22.06 33.42
CA LYS A 364 -19.11 -22.29 34.35
C LYS A 364 -19.20 -21.14 35.35
N THR A 365 -20.44 -20.70 35.66
CA THR A 365 -20.73 -19.67 36.67
C THR A 365 -20.87 -20.24 38.08
N ASP A 366 -21.30 -21.49 38.18
CA ASP A 366 -21.57 -22.16 39.46
C ASP A 366 -20.41 -23.08 39.84
N CYS A 367 -19.23 -22.54 39.84
CA CYS A 367 -18.06 -23.23 40.34
C CYS A 367 -18.00 -23.07 41.87
N GLU A 368 -18.24 -24.12 42.61
CA GLU A 368 -17.75 -24.16 43.99
C GLU A 368 -16.25 -23.88 43.91
N GLU A 369 -15.78 -22.80 44.47
CA GLU A 369 -14.34 -22.65 44.75
C GLU A 369 -13.96 -23.94 45.48
N PRO A 370 -12.89 -24.67 45.07
CA PRO A 370 -12.43 -25.80 45.86
C PRO A 370 -12.35 -25.23 47.30
N ASP A 371 -13.13 -25.86 48.21
CA ASP A 371 -13.07 -25.50 49.62
C ASP A 371 -11.60 -25.26 49.93
N GLU A 372 -11.27 -24.00 50.32
CA GLU A 372 -9.91 -23.77 50.82
C GLU A 372 -9.71 -24.86 51.86
N PRO A 373 -8.61 -25.66 51.74
CA PRO A 373 -8.42 -26.76 52.64
C PRO A 373 -8.68 -26.25 54.03
N LEU A 374 -9.73 -26.80 54.65
CA LEU A 374 -10.20 -26.44 56.00
C LEU A 374 -8.97 -26.13 56.79
N ASP A 375 -8.86 -24.90 57.27
CA ASP A 375 -7.72 -24.36 57.96
C ASP A 375 -7.50 -25.22 59.21
N ASP A 376 -6.83 -26.37 59.05
CA ASP A 376 -6.52 -27.32 60.10
C ASP A 376 -5.49 -26.76 61.10
N CYS A 377 -5.32 -25.43 61.05
CA CYS A 377 -4.43 -24.70 61.95
C CYS A 377 -4.90 -24.73 63.41
N GLU A 378 -6.18 -24.95 63.69
CA GLU A 378 -6.67 -25.17 65.04
C GLU A 378 -6.26 -26.56 65.60
N SER A 379 -6.22 -27.58 64.72
CA SER A 379 -5.84 -28.96 65.11
C SER A 379 -4.33 -29.21 64.97
N ASN A 380 -3.64 -28.49 64.08
CA ASN A 380 -2.18 -28.65 63.83
C ASN A 380 -1.46 -27.27 63.70
N PRO A 381 -1.32 -26.55 64.83
CA PRO A 381 -0.72 -25.21 64.82
C PRO A 381 0.78 -25.15 64.49
N GLY A 382 1.41 -26.33 64.32
CA GLY A 382 2.83 -26.49 63.98
C GLY A 382 3.13 -26.61 62.49
N LEU A 383 2.12 -26.62 61.58
CA LEU A 383 2.38 -26.62 60.15
C LEU A 383 2.97 -25.28 59.69
N PRO A 384 3.98 -25.28 58.79
CA PRO A 384 4.63 -24.04 58.32
C PRO A 384 3.66 -22.96 57.84
N GLU A 385 2.60 -23.38 57.13
CA GLU A 385 1.54 -22.50 56.62
C GLU A 385 0.66 -21.88 57.73
N CYS A 386 0.50 -22.60 58.84
CA CYS A 386 -0.25 -22.13 60.00
C CYS A 386 0.59 -21.17 60.90
N GLN A 387 1.90 -21.34 60.95
CA GLN A 387 2.80 -20.43 61.65
C GLN A 387 2.81 -19.03 61.02
N GLU A 388 2.80 -18.94 59.67
CA GLU A 388 2.75 -17.65 58.96
C GLU A 388 1.43 -16.90 59.20
N LYS A 389 0.31 -17.58 59.28
CA LYS A 389 -1.00 -17.00 59.54
C LYS A 389 -1.16 -16.53 61.00
N ASN A 390 -0.66 -17.32 61.94
CA ASN A 390 -0.64 -16.96 63.35
C ASN A 390 0.30 -15.75 63.66
N CYS A 391 1.40 -15.59 62.97
CA CYS A 391 2.25 -14.44 63.09
C CYS A 391 1.63 -13.14 62.54
N LYS A 392 0.76 -13.24 61.52
CA LYS A 392 -0.01 -12.09 60.99
C LYS A 392 -1.09 -11.60 61.98
N THR A 393 -1.71 -12.51 62.72
CA THR A 393 -2.77 -12.17 63.67
C THR A 393 -2.26 -11.88 65.10
N ASN A 394 -1.10 -12.45 65.49
CA ASN A 394 -0.51 -12.30 66.81
C ASN A 394 1.01 -12.15 66.69
N PRO A 395 1.53 -10.99 66.29
CA PRO A 395 2.96 -10.77 66.01
C PRO A 395 3.87 -10.89 67.23
N GLU A 396 3.32 -10.97 68.45
CA GLU A 396 4.08 -11.11 69.69
C GLU A 396 4.30 -12.57 70.15
N MET A 397 3.87 -13.57 69.34
CA MET A 397 4.13 -15.00 69.67
C MET A 397 5.61 -15.34 69.54
N GLU A 398 6.12 -16.09 70.51
CA GLU A 398 7.47 -16.63 70.53
C GLU A 398 7.71 -17.52 69.31
N GLY A 399 8.59 -17.09 68.38
CA GLY A 399 8.84 -17.71 67.07
C GLY A 399 8.50 -16.86 65.86
N CYS A 400 7.79 -15.76 65.98
CA CYS A 400 7.49 -14.78 64.91
C CYS A 400 8.62 -13.74 64.75
N GLN A 401 9.87 -14.17 64.69
CA GLN A 401 10.98 -13.24 64.38
C GLN A 401 11.09 -13.02 62.87
N GLU A 402 11.23 -11.75 62.46
CA GLU A 402 11.35 -11.32 61.07
C GLU A 402 12.43 -12.11 60.35
N LEU A 403 12.01 -12.92 59.36
CA LEU A 403 12.90 -13.42 58.34
C LEU A 403 13.36 -12.25 57.47
N PRO A 404 14.64 -12.13 57.14
CA PRO A 404 15.12 -11.05 56.29
C PRO A 404 14.41 -11.16 54.94
N ASN A 405 13.80 -10.06 54.55
CA ASN A 405 12.99 -9.91 53.34
C ASN A 405 13.91 -9.92 52.12
N THR A 406 14.24 -11.11 51.60
CA THR A 406 15.02 -11.30 50.37
C THR A 406 14.31 -12.30 49.45
N GLY A 407 13.12 -11.94 48.98
CA GLY A 407 12.41 -12.70 47.98
C GLY A 407 12.38 -11.99 46.61
N PRO A 408 12.45 -12.75 45.51
CA PRO A 408 12.51 -12.17 44.15
C PRO A 408 11.23 -11.41 43.74
N VAL A 409 10.17 -11.47 44.53
CA VAL A 409 8.87 -10.83 44.22
C VAL A 409 8.90 -9.32 44.32
N GLU A 410 9.65 -8.76 45.28
CA GLU A 410 9.76 -7.30 45.41
C GLU A 410 10.57 -6.67 44.28
N ILE A 411 11.57 -7.36 43.77
CA ILE A 411 12.34 -6.90 42.58
C ILE A 411 11.46 -6.87 41.34
N ILE A 412 10.57 -7.86 41.15
CA ILE A 412 9.64 -7.90 40.01
C ILE A 412 8.59 -6.80 40.12
N MET A 413 8.04 -6.56 41.33
CA MET A 413 7.08 -5.47 41.57
C MET A 413 7.72 -4.09 41.38
N ALA A 414 8.97 -3.88 41.82
CA ALA A 414 9.69 -2.63 41.58
C ALA A 414 9.97 -2.39 40.09
N ILE A 415 10.30 -3.44 39.32
CA ILE A 415 10.54 -3.35 37.88
C ILE A 415 9.23 -3.05 37.12
N VAL A 416 8.12 -3.68 37.51
CA VAL A 416 6.81 -3.42 36.88
C VAL A 416 6.33 -1.99 37.16
N ILE A 417 6.55 -1.47 38.37
CA ILE A 417 6.22 -0.08 38.73
C ILE A 417 7.09 0.91 37.93
N ILE A 418 8.39 0.65 37.79
CA ILE A 418 9.31 1.53 37.05
C ILE A 418 8.96 1.54 35.55
N ILE A 419 8.62 0.40 34.96
CA ILE A 419 8.20 0.32 33.56
C ILE A 419 6.82 0.98 33.37
N GLY A 420 5.89 0.79 34.31
CA GLY A 420 4.56 1.43 34.27
C GLY A 420 4.62 2.95 34.39
N ILE A 421 5.45 3.47 35.31
CA ILE A 421 5.62 4.92 35.50
C ILE A 421 6.43 5.52 34.33
N GLY A 422 7.48 4.85 33.85
CA GLY A 422 8.27 5.29 32.70
C GLY A 422 7.47 5.31 31.40
N GLY A 423 6.71 4.24 31.12
CA GLY A 423 5.84 4.15 29.95
C GLY A 423 4.68 5.14 29.97
N GLY A 424 4.01 5.30 31.13
CA GLY A 424 2.95 6.28 31.32
C GLY A 424 3.46 7.72 31.23
N GLY A 425 4.66 8.01 31.81
CA GLY A 425 5.29 9.32 31.73
C GLY A 425 5.70 9.69 30.31
N TYR A 426 6.21 8.73 29.52
CA TYR A 426 6.55 8.95 28.11
C TYR A 426 5.30 9.18 27.25
N TYR A 427 4.21 8.45 27.49
CA TYR A 427 2.94 8.63 26.80
C TYR A 427 2.33 10.02 27.09
N LEU A 428 2.29 10.43 28.35
CA LEU A 428 1.80 11.76 28.77
C LEU A 428 2.67 12.89 28.21
N TYR A 429 4.00 12.73 28.21
CA TYR A 429 4.92 13.70 27.62
C TYR A 429 4.68 13.88 26.11
N ARG A 430 4.47 12.78 25.40
CA ARG A 430 4.19 12.81 23.94
C ARG A 430 2.84 13.47 23.65
N THR A 431 1.81 13.19 24.44
CA THR A 431 0.48 13.78 24.30
C THR A 431 0.50 15.28 24.59
N GLN A 432 1.21 15.73 25.63
CA GLN A 432 1.34 17.17 25.92
C GLN A 432 2.14 17.91 24.85
N LYS A 433 3.16 17.29 24.24
CA LYS A 433 3.91 17.90 23.14
C LYS A 433 3.05 18.08 21.90
N THR A 434 2.18 17.10 21.59
CA THR A 434 1.23 17.19 20.48
C THR A 434 0.18 18.27 20.70
N LEU A 435 -0.36 18.39 21.93
CA LEU A 435 -1.31 19.44 22.30
C LEU A 435 -0.70 20.85 22.19
N LYS A 436 0.52 21.06 22.67
CA LYS A 436 1.22 22.35 22.54
C LYS A 436 1.49 22.74 21.08
N THR A 437 1.70 21.76 20.20
CA THR A 437 1.89 22.02 18.76
C THR A 437 0.57 22.43 18.09
N VAL A 438 -0.56 21.87 18.54
CA VAL A 438 -1.91 22.24 18.04
C VAL A 438 -2.31 23.62 18.55
N GLU A 439 -2.09 23.94 19.84
CA GLU A 439 -2.35 25.26 20.40
C GLU A 439 -1.50 26.36 19.77
N GLY A 440 -0.23 26.10 19.46
CA GLY A 440 0.64 27.03 18.76
C GLY A 440 0.18 27.36 17.33
N ASN A 441 -0.41 26.38 16.62
CA ASN A 441 -0.96 26.59 15.28
C ASN A 441 -2.31 27.32 15.26
N VAL A 442 -3.13 27.19 16.32
CA VAL A 442 -4.40 27.91 16.44
C VAL A 442 -4.17 29.38 16.79
N SER A 443 -3.22 29.66 17.69
CA SER A 443 -2.85 31.04 18.10
C SER A 443 -2.17 31.83 16.95
N GLY A 444 -1.47 31.15 16.03
CA GLY A 444 -0.87 31.77 14.84
C GLY A 444 -1.89 32.24 13.80
N LYS A 445 -3.01 31.52 13.68
CA LYS A 445 -4.08 31.89 12.72
C LYS A 445 -4.98 33.02 13.19
N GLU A 446 -5.18 33.18 14.49
CA GLU A 446 -5.96 34.31 15.02
C GLU A 446 -5.27 35.67 14.89
N LYS A 447 -3.92 35.72 14.82
CA LYS A 447 -3.17 36.98 14.61
C LYS A 447 -3.15 37.47 13.16
N GLU A 448 -3.37 36.59 12.16
CA GLU A 448 -3.41 36.97 10.75
C GLU A 448 -4.78 37.54 10.30
N VAL A 449 -5.87 37.21 10.99
CA VAL A 449 -7.23 37.72 10.66
C VAL A 449 -7.54 39.07 11.28
N SER A 450 -6.75 39.54 12.26
CA SER A 450 -6.97 40.82 12.96
C SER A 450 -6.22 42.02 12.29
N GLY A 451 -5.40 41.79 11.24
CA GLY A 451 -4.53 42.80 10.65
C GLY A 451 -5.05 43.53 9.42
N THR A 452 -6.23 43.21 8.91
CA THR A 452 -6.73 43.73 7.62
C THR A 452 -8.08 44.45 7.77
N LYS A 453 -8.13 45.48 8.63
CA LYS A 453 -9.18 46.52 8.56
C LYS A 453 -8.60 47.83 9.10
N ALA A 454 -8.10 48.68 8.21
CA ALA A 454 -8.13 50.16 8.26
C ALA A 454 -7.17 50.71 7.22
N LYS A 455 -7.71 51.10 6.05
CA LYS A 455 -7.36 52.33 5.31
C LYS A 455 -8.24 52.37 4.06
N GLU A 456 -9.40 52.95 4.23
CA GLU A 456 -10.02 53.83 3.22
C GLU A 456 -9.68 55.26 3.65
N ASP A 457 -8.98 55.92 2.76
CA ASP A 457 -9.19 57.29 2.36
C ASP A 457 -8.38 57.51 1.05
#